data_7c7797b788df102df52a06d3b1b82e39
#
_entry.id   7c7797b788df102df52a06d3b1b82e39
#
_cell.length_a   1.000
_cell.length_b   1.000
_cell.length_c   1.000
_cell.angle_alpha   90.00
_cell.angle_beta   90.00
_cell.angle_gamma   90.00
#
_symmetry.space_group_name_H-M   'P 1'
#
loop_
_entity.id
_entity.type
_entity.pdbx_description
1 polymer ?
#
loop_
_entity_poly.entity_id
_entity_poly.type
_entity_poly.pdbx_seq_one_letter_code
_entity_poly.pdbx_strand_id
1 'polypeptide(L)' 'MDIIWSLFLTVCLGSECKTQDVQWFDNEHQCKLSKVIYEEIPQDGHWTSVEYLCKPKDAVST' A
#
# COMPACT_ATOMS: atom_id res chain seq x y z
N MET A 1 18.98 -0.03 -13.19
CA MET A 1 17.77 0.51 -13.18
C MET A 1 17.08 0.32 -11.93
N ASP A 2 16.56 1.30 -11.36
CA ASP A 2 15.96 1.21 -10.06
C ASP A 2 14.47 1.10 -10.21
N ILE A 3 13.90 0.15 -9.55
CA ILE A 3 12.47 0.01 -9.54
C ILE A 3 11.97 0.58 -8.24
N ILE A 4 11.03 1.49 -8.33
CA ILE A 4 10.43 2.07 -7.15
C ILE A 4 9.21 1.25 -6.80
N TRP A 5 9.09 0.89 -5.54
CA TRP A 5 7.95 0.12 -5.07
C TRP A 5 6.99 1.05 -4.35
N SER A 6 5.73 0.91 -4.66
CA SER A 6 4.69 1.71 -4.03
C SER A 6 3.91 0.88 -3.06
N LEU A 7 3.65 1.44 -1.91
CA LEU A 7 2.78 0.81 -0.93
C LEU A 7 1.40 1.44 -1.08
N PHE A 8 0.43 0.63 -1.47
CA PHE A 8 -0.93 1.10 -1.66
C PHE A 8 -1.77 0.69 -0.48
N LEU A 9 -2.66 1.56 -0.08
CA LEU A 9 -3.63 1.25 0.97
C LEU A 9 -5.01 1.26 0.34
N THR A 10 -5.72 0.17 0.49
CA THR A 10 -7.10 0.08 0.02
C THR A 10 -8.00 -0.04 1.25
N VAL A 11 -8.94 0.88 1.36
CA VAL A 11 -9.90 0.84 2.45
C VAL A 11 -11.29 0.73 1.85
N CYS A 12 -12.12 -0.03 2.49
CA CYS A 12 -13.48 -0.23 2.03
C CYS A 12 -14.45 0.11 3.14
N LEU A 13 -15.51 0.78 2.77
CA LEU A 13 -16.58 1.09 3.69
C LEU A 13 -17.86 0.71 3.00
N GLY A 14 -18.45 -0.39 3.42
CA GLY A 14 -19.59 -0.91 2.73
C GLY A 14 -19.22 -1.36 1.34
N SER A 15 -19.88 -0.81 0.35
CA SER A 15 -19.61 -1.19 -1.02
C SER A 15 -18.62 -0.27 -1.69
N GLU A 16 -18.09 0.71 -0.99
CA GLU A 16 -17.16 1.65 -1.61
C GLU A 16 -15.76 1.40 -1.12
N CYS A 17 -14.83 1.34 -2.03
CA CYS A 17 -13.43 1.14 -1.70
C CYS A 17 -12.61 2.22 -2.36
N LYS A 18 -11.54 2.61 -1.68
CA LYS A 18 -10.62 3.59 -2.21
C LYS A 18 -9.21 3.09 -2.03
N THR A 19 -8.38 3.34 -3.04
CA THR A 19 -6.98 2.96 -3.00
C THR A 19 -6.14 4.21 -3.14
N GLN A 20 -5.09 4.31 -2.35
CA GLN A 20 -4.21 5.47 -2.46
C GLN A 20 -2.78 5.05 -2.19
N ASP A 21 -1.83 5.82 -2.74
CA ASP A 21 -0.44 5.60 -2.47
C ASP A 21 -0.14 6.09 -1.08
N VAL A 22 0.53 5.25 -0.30
CA VAL A 22 0.93 5.65 1.03
C VAL A 22 2.36 6.16 1.02
N GLN A 23 3.25 5.40 0.39
CA GLN A 23 4.65 5.74 0.40
C GLN A 23 5.38 4.97 -0.68
N TRP A 24 6.55 5.48 -1.10
CA TRP A 24 7.37 4.83 -2.11
C TRP A 24 8.66 4.37 -1.48
N PHE A 25 9.17 3.27 -1.97
CA PHE A 25 10.40 2.69 -1.46
C PHE A 25 11.33 2.33 -2.60
N ASP A 26 12.62 2.25 -2.28
CA ASP A 26 13.60 1.96 -3.31
C ASP A 26 13.69 0.48 -3.62
N ASN A 27 13.18 -0.38 -2.76
CA ASN A 27 13.24 -1.80 -3.04
C ASN A 27 12.05 -2.50 -2.38
N GLU A 28 11.86 -3.73 -2.82
CA GLU A 28 10.71 -4.49 -2.37
C GLU A 28 10.79 -4.81 -0.88
N HIS A 29 11.98 -5.10 -0.41
CA HIS A 29 12.14 -5.48 0.99
C HIS A 29 11.68 -4.36 1.91
N GLN A 30 12.05 -3.13 1.59
CA GLN A 30 11.62 -1.99 2.39
C GLN A 30 10.12 -1.82 2.35
N CYS A 31 9.53 -2.04 1.18
CA CYS A 31 8.09 -1.91 1.05
C CYS A 31 7.37 -2.94 1.92
N LYS A 32 7.87 -4.18 1.90
CA LYS A 32 7.23 -5.23 2.67
C LYS A 32 7.40 -5.03 4.16
N LEU A 33 8.56 -4.54 4.58
CA LEU A 33 8.75 -4.26 6.00
C LEU A 33 7.79 -3.18 6.47
N SER A 34 7.67 -2.13 5.69
CA SER A 34 6.76 -1.05 6.05
C SER A 34 5.31 -1.53 6.02
N LYS A 35 4.99 -2.40 5.08
CA LYS A 35 3.66 -2.94 5.01
C LYS A 35 3.28 -3.64 6.30
N VAL A 36 4.18 -4.46 6.83
CA VAL A 36 3.93 -5.18 8.06
C VAL A 36 3.72 -4.21 9.21
N ILE A 37 4.53 -3.16 9.26
CA ILE A 37 4.41 -2.17 10.33
C ILE A 37 3.07 -1.47 10.24
N TYR A 38 2.66 -1.09 9.03
CA TYR A 38 1.38 -0.42 8.88
C TYR A 38 0.22 -1.34 9.23
N GLU A 39 0.36 -2.62 8.92
CA GLU A 39 -0.71 -3.56 9.22
C GLU A 39 -0.91 -3.74 10.71
N GLU A 40 0.13 -3.49 11.49
CA GLU A 40 0.01 -3.62 12.92
C GLU A 40 -0.57 -2.40 13.59
N ILE A 41 -0.66 -1.28 12.88
CA ILE A 41 -1.19 -0.06 13.44
C ILE A 41 -2.71 -0.07 13.25
N PRO A 42 -3.49 0.07 14.33
CA PRO A 42 -4.94 0.09 14.18
C PRO A 42 -5.37 1.30 13.36
N GLN A 43 -6.30 1.08 12.47
CA GLN A 43 -6.84 2.17 11.67
C GLN A 43 -7.96 2.83 12.41
N ASP A 44 -7.96 4.16 12.37
CA ASP A 44 -9.07 4.88 12.95
C ASP A 44 -10.20 4.88 11.95
N GLY A 45 -11.40 4.74 12.40
CA GLY A 45 -12.53 4.84 11.52
C GLY A 45 -13.29 3.55 11.47
N HIS A 46 -14.32 3.53 10.66
CA HIS A 46 -15.22 2.39 10.61
C HIS A 46 -15.06 1.66 9.28
N TRP A 47 -13.83 1.33 8.93
CA TRP A 47 -13.60 0.65 7.66
C TRP A 47 -14.07 -0.79 7.75
N THR A 48 -14.75 -1.23 6.70
CA THR A 48 -15.15 -2.63 6.63
C THR A 48 -13.94 -3.51 6.40
N SER A 49 -13.01 -3.06 5.58
CA SER A 49 -11.78 -3.81 5.41
C SER A 49 -10.66 -2.85 5.05
N VAL A 50 -9.44 -3.24 5.38
CA VAL A 50 -8.26 -2.44 5.12
C VAL A 50 -7.20 -3.39 4.60
N GLU A 51 -6.56 -3.02 3.50
CA GLU A 51 -5.58 -3.90 2.91
C GLU A 51 -4.41 -3.09 2.39
N TYR A 52 -3.20 -3.60 2.58
CA TYR A 52 -1.99 -2.97 2.05
C TYR A 52 -1.41 -3.85 0.97
N LEU A 53 -0.83 -3.21 -0.04
CA LEU A 53 -0.27 -3.96 -1.16
C LEU A 53 0.98 -3.27 -1.67
N CYS A 54 2.03 -4.02 -1.92
CA CYS A 54 3.26 -3.50 -2.49
C CYS A 54 3.31 -3.88 -3.96
N LYS A 55 3.53 -2.89 -4.82
CA LYS A 55 3.64 -3.13 -6.26
C LYS A 55 4.78 -2.33 -6.82
N PRO A 56 5.47 -2.86 -7.83
CA PRO A 56 6.49 -2.07 -8.51
C PRO A 56 5.84 -0.95 -9.30
N LYS A 57 6.38 0.26 -9.12
CA LYS A 57 5.74 1.39 -9.73
C LYS A 57 6.27 1.70 -11.09
N ASP A 58 7.41 1.24 -11.45
CA ASP A 58 7.96 1.67 -12.61
C ASP A 58 7.29 1.23 -13.80
N ALA A 59 6.98 0.45 -13.87
CA ALA A 59 6.42 0.07 -14.92
C ALA A 59 6.06 0.88 -15.90
N VAL A 60 6.09 1.26 -16.13
CA VAL A 60 5.70 1.77 -16.92
C VAL A 60 5.67 1.65 -17.93
N SER A 61 5.76 1.33 -18.19
CA SER A 61 5.74 1.13 -19.11
C SER A 61 5.40 1.41 -19.91
N THR A 62 5.23 1.50 -20.07
CA THR A 62 4.98 1.71 -20.92
C THR A 62 4.77 1.95 -21.33
#